data_fbaf7603cea2571d03b5283e38a7626c
#
_entry.id   fbaf7603cea2571d03b5283e38a7626c
#
_cell.length_a   1.000
_cell.length_b   1.000
_cell.length_c   1.000
_cell.angle_alpha   90.00
_cell.angle_beta   90.00
_cell.angle_gamma   90.00
#
_symmetry.space_group_name_H-M   'P 1'
#
loop_
_entity.id
_entity.type
_entity.pdbx_description
1 polymer ?
#
loop_
_entity_poly.entity_id
_entity_poly.type
_entity_poly.pdbx_seq_one_letter_code
_entity_poly.pdbx_strand_id
1 'polypeptide(L)'
;MKKILITTDFSENAWNAIFTALKIYAEVDCQFYLLHAYEPSPLNLMGSKSQQRLGVIYDSLSKYSVQELEEVLSYLKINHKNTKHHFTTLSKPGNIEDSVASA
;
A
#
# COMPACT_ATOMS: atom_id res chain seq x y z
N MET A 1 -19.86 7.76 6.12
CA MET A 1 -18.61 7.00 6.29
C MET A 1 -17.43 7.86 5.86
N LYS A 2 -16.45 7.99 6.72
CA LYS A 2 -15.23 8.75 6.43
C LYS A 2 -14.28 7.90 5.58
N LYS A 3 -13.67 8.51 4.57
CA LYS A 3 -12.69 7.85 3.70
C LYS A 3 -11.30 8.36 4.06
N ILE A 4 -10.38 7.45 4.36
CA ILE A 4 -9.03 7.78 4.81
C ILE A 4 -8.01 7.03 3.95
N LEU A 5 -7.09 7.76 3.33
CA LEU A 5 -6.00 7.19 2.54
C LEU A 5 -4.74 7.14 3.39
N ILE A 6 -4.14 5.97 3.50
CA ILE A 6 -2.88 5.76 4.21
C ILE A 6 -1.90 5.15 3.23
N THR A 7 -0.76 5.81 3.02
CA THR A 7 0.32 5.25 2.22
C THR A 7 1.22 4.39 3.08
N THR A 8 1.77 3.32 2.52
CA THR A 8 2.67 2.43 3.25
C THR A 8 3.84 1.99 2.38
N ASP A 9 5.01 1.91 2.98
CA ASP A 9 6.20 1.29 2.41
C ASP A 9 6.59 0.03 3.19
N PHE A 10 5.67 -0.44 4.06
CA PHE A 10 5.85 -1.60 4.94
C PHE A 10 6.90 -1.41 6.02
N SER A 11 7.40 -0.19 6.22
CA SER A 11 8.34 0.13 7.28
C SER A 11 7.63 0.18 8.64
N GLU A 12 8.43 0.18 9.71
CA GLU A 12 7.91 0.33 11.06
C GLU A 12 7.15 1.65 11.22
N ASN A 13 7.67 2.73 10.62
CA ASN A 13 7.00 4.03 10.65
C ASN A 13 5.64 3.99 9.97
N ALA A 14 5.53 3.27 8.84
CA ALA A 14 4.25 3.11 8.14
C ALA A 14 3.26 2.32 9.00
N TRP A 15 3.71 1.25 9.65
CA TRP A 15 2.88 0.49 10.59
C TRP A 15 2.37 1.37 11.74
N ASN A 16 3.24 2.20 12.31
CA ASN A 16 2.87 3.11 13.37
C ASN A 16 1.81 4.11 12.91
N ALA A 17 1.93 4.59 11.68
CA ALA A 17 0.93 5.51 11.10
C ALA A 17 -0.44 4.82 10.97
N ILE A 18 -0.47 3.57 10.54
CA ILE A 18 -1.71 2.79 10.45
C ILE A 18 -2.33 2.63 11.84
N PHE A 19 -1.56 2.18 12.82
CA PHE A 19 -2.07 1.98 14.18
C PHE A 19 -2.57 3.27 14.81
N THR A 20 -1.87 4.38 14.57
CA THR A 20 -2.30 5.69 15.04
C THR A 20 -3.64 6.10 14.46
N ALA A 21 -3.82 5.90 13.15
CA ALA A 21 -5.09 6.20 12.49
C ALA A 21 -6.24 5.35 13.04
N LEU A 22 -6.00 4.06 13.23
CA LEU A 22 -7.02 3.17 13.80
C LEU A 22 -7.44 3.61 15.20
N LYS A 23 -6.51 4.10 15.99
CA LYS A 23 -6.75 4.57 17.33
C LYS A 23 -7.54 5.88 17.35
N ILE A 24 -7.14 6.83 16.50
CA ILE A 24 -7.80 8.14 16.40
C ILE A 24 -9.25 7.98 15.96
N TYR A 25 -9.52 7.08 15.02
CA TYR A 25 -10.85 6.89 14.45
C TYR A 25 -11.57 5.66 14.99
N ALA A 26 -11.23 5.20 16.19
CA ALA A 26 -11.77 3.96 16.76
C ALA A 26 -13.30 3.94 16.83
N GLU A 27 -13.93 5.08 17.10
CA GLU A 27 -15.37 5.22 17.25
C GLU A 27 -16.07 5.76 15.99
N VAL A 28 -15.34 5.90 14.88
CA VAL A 28 -15.84 6.52 13.64
C VAL A 28 -15.95 5.46 12.56
N ASP A 29 -17.06 5.47 11.81
CA ASP A 29 -17.20 4.62 10.63
C ASP A 29 -16.25 5.10 9.55
N CYS A 30 -15.29 4.26 9.18
CA CYS A 30 -14.23 4.61 8.23
C CYS A 30 -14.03 3.56 7.16
N GLN A 31 -13.76 4.01 5.96
CA GLN A 31 -13.18 3.21 4.89
C GLN A 31 -11.73 3.62 4.75
N PHE A 32 -10.83 2.72 5.13
CA PHE A 32 -9.39 2.93 4.99
C PHE A 32 -8.90 2.38 3.66
N TYR A 33 -8.13 3.20 2.94
CA TYR A 33 -7.45 2.79 1.71
C TYR A 33 -5.97 2.72 2.03
N LEU A 34 -5.39 1.51 1.93
CA LEU A 34 -3.97 1.28 2.16
C LEU A 34 -3.28 1.25 0.80
N LEU A 35 -2.49 2.26 0.53
CA LEU A 35 -1.83 2.44 -0.78
C LEU A 35 -0.34 2.13 -0.67
N HIS A 36 0.13 1.24 -1.52
CA HIS A 36 1.56 1.03 -1.77
C HIS A 36 1.86 1.38 -3.22
N ALA A 37 2.76 2.35 -3.41
CA ALA A 37 3.27 2.72 -4.72
C ALA A 37 4.64 2.06 -4.90
N TYR A 38 4.90 1.52 -6.08
CA TYR A 38 6.16 0.87 -6.40
C TYR A 38 6.71 1.37 -7.73
N GLU A 39 8.03 1.52 -7.79
CA GLU A 39 8.72 1.79 -9.04
C GLU A 39 10.10 1.15 -9.00
N PRO A 40 10.66 0.73 -10.15
CA PRO A 40 12.01 0.15 -10.19
C PRO A 40 13.04 1.16 -9.72
N SER A 41 14.04 0.69 -8.98
CA SER A 41 15.15 1.55 -8.61
C SER A 41 15.97 1.92 -9.87
N PRO A 42 16.71 3.03 -9.83
CA PRO A 42 17.61 3.36 -10.95
C PRO A 42 18.58 2.23 -11.30
N LEU A 43 19.03 1.47 -10.32
CA LEU A 43 19.92 0.32 -10.56
C LEU A 43 19.24 -0.77 -11.38
N ASN A 44 17.96 -1.03 -11.15
CA ASN A 44 17.20 -1.99 -11.93
C ASN A 44 17.02 -1.52 -13.37
N LEU A 45 16.84 -0.23 -13.59
CA LEU A 45 16.65 0.35 -14.92
C LEU A 45 17.95 0.42 -15.72
N MET A 46 19.08 0.64 -15.06
CA MET A 46 20.37 0.80 -15.72
C MET A 46 20.81 -0.43 -16.51
N GLY A 47 20.45 -1.61 -16.05
CA GLY A 47 20.77 -2.86 -16.77
C GLY A 47 19.74 -3.26 -17.80
N SER A 48 18.64 -2.54 -17.94
CA SER A 48 17.52 -2.92 -18.78
C SER A 48 17.62 -2.29 -20.15
N LYS A 49 18.10 -3.06 -21.11
CA LYS A 49 18.19 -2.60 -22.51
C LYS A 49 16.95 -2.97 -23.33
N SER A 50 15.99 -3.69 -22.75
CA SER A 50 14.79 -4.11 -23.45
C SER A 50 13.54 -3.90 -22.61
N GLN A 51 12.42 -3.67 -23.28
CA GLN A 51 11.13 -3.52 -22.63
C GLN A 51 10.69 -4.80 -21.91
N GLN A 52 11.09 -5.96 -22.39
CA GLN A 52 10.78 -7.23 -21.75
C GLN A 52 11.35 -7.32 -20.34
N ARG A 53 12.58 -6.85 -20.15
CA ARG A 53 13.23 -6.81 -18.86
C ARG A 53 12.50 -5.89 -17.90
N LEU A 54 12.09 -4.73 -18.39
CA LEU A 54 11.34 -3.76 -17.61
C LEU A 54 9.99 -4.35 -17.19
N GLY A 55 9.30 -5.06 -18.09
CA GLY A 55 8.06 -5.73 -17.79
C GLY A 55 8.20 -6.77 -16.68
N VAL A 56 9.27 -7.57 -16.71
CA VAL A 56 9.55 -8.56 -15.66
C VAL A 56 9.79 -7.88 -14.31
N ILE A 57 10.51 -6.76 -14.31
CA ILE A 57 10.78 -5.99 -13.09
C ILE A 57 9.48 -5.47 -12.49
N TYR A 58 8.61 -4.86 -13.30
CA TYR A 58 7.32 -4.37 -12.82
C TYR A 58 6.41 -5.50 -12.34
N ASP A 59 6.40 -6.64 -13.02
CA ASP A 59 5.60 -7.79 -12.57
C ASP A 59 6.06 -8.29 -11.21
N SER A 60 7.36 -8.37 -10.98
CA SER A 60 7.91 -8.79 -9.70
C SER A 60 7.57 -7.81 -8.58
N LEU A 61 7.67 -6.52 -8.84
CA LEU A 61 7.33 -5.47 -7.88
C LEU A 61 5.83 -5.47 -7.57
N SER A 62 5.01 -5.68 -8.59
CA SER A 62 3.56 -5.76 -8.42
C SER A 62 3.15 -6.93 -7.53
N LYS A 63 3.72 -8.11 -7.77
CA LYS A 63 3.45 -9.28 -6.95
C LYS A 63 3.87 -9.07 -5.50
N TYR A 64 5.05 -8.51 -5.28
CA TYR A 64 5.54 -8.19 -3.95
C TYR A 64 4.59 -7.21 -3.25
N SER A 65 4.20 -6.14 -3.94
CA SER A 65 3.32 -5.11 -3.40
C SER A 65 1.97 -5.69 -2.96
N VAL A 66 1.33 -6.47 -3.83
CA VAL A 66 0.04 -7.10 -3.54
C VAL A 66 0.16 -8.07 -2.37
N GLN A 67 1.19 -8.89 -2.36
CA GLN A 67 1.42 -9.87 -1.30
C GLN A 67 1.60 -9.19 0.06
N GLU A 68 2.43 -8.15 0.12
CA GLU A 68 2.68 -7.43 1.37
C GLU A 68 1.43 -6.69 1.86
N LEU A 69 0.65 -6.10 0.95
CA LEU A 69 -0.61 -5.46 1.30
C LEU A 69 -1.62 -6.47 1.85
N GLU A 70 -1.69 -7.68 1.29
CA GLU A 70 -2.57 -8.73 1.80
C GLU A 70 -2.15 -9.18 3.19
N GLU A 71 -0.85 -9.25 3.46
CA GLU A 71 -0.34 -9.58 4.80
C GLU A 71 -0.71 -8.51 5.82
N VAL A 72 -0.59 -7.23 5.45
CA VAL A 72 -1.02 -6.11 6.29
C VAL A 72 -2.51 -6.22 6.59
N LEU A 73 -3.31 -6.44 5.55
CA LEU A 73 -4.77 -6.55 5.68
C LEU A 73 -5.16 -7.71 6.60
N SER A 74 -4.54 -8.87 6.43
CA SER A 74 -4.79 -10.04 7.27
C SER A 74 -4.46 -9.76 8.72
N TYR A 75 -3.33 -9.13 8.98
CA TYR A 75 -2.91 -8.77 10.33
C TYR A 75 -3.94 -7.85 10.98
N LEU A 76 -4.41 -6.82 10.26
CA LEU A 76 -5.38 -5.88 10.79
C LEU A 76 -6.73 -6.54 11.06
N LYS A 77 -7.17 -7.44 10.19
CA LYS A 77 -8.43 -8.17 10.39
C LYS A 77 -8.39 -9.10 11.60
N ILE A 78 -7.25 -9.67 11.91
CA ILE A 78 -7.09 -10.59 13.04
C ILE A 78 -6.88 -9.84 14.35
N ASN A 79 -6.02 -8.82 14.35
CA ASN A 79 -5.54 -8.17 15.57
C ASN A 79 -6.21 -6.84 15.88
N HIS A 80 -6.88 -6.22 14.91
CA HIS A 80 -7.51 -4.92 15.06
C HIS A 80 -8.94 -4.94 14.54
N LYS A 81 -9.73 -5.88 15.02
CA LYS A 81 -11.13 -6.02 14.63
C LYS A 81 -11.94 -4.82 15.10
N ASN A 82 -12.62 -4.18 14.16
CA ASN A 82 -13.53 -3.09 14.46
C ASN A 82 -14.61 -3.07 13.38
N THR A 83 -15.86 -3.26 13.79
CA THR A 83 -17.00 -3.32 12.85
C THR A 83 -17.23 -2.01 12.11
N LYS A 84 -16.68 -0.90 12.62
CA LYS A 84 -16.78 0.42 12.00
C LYS A 84 -15.69 0.67 10.96
N HIS A 85 -14.69 -0.21 10.88
CA HIS A 85 -13.55 -0.03 9.99
C HIS A 85 -13.58 -1.02 8.83
N HIS A 86 -13.45 -0.51 7.62
CA HIS A 86 -13.36 -1.29 6.39
C HIS A 86 -12.04 -0.95 5.70
N PHE A 87 -11.42 -1.94 5.06
CA PHE A 87 -10.11 -1.77 4.44
C PHE A 87 -10.15 -2.17 2.97
N THR A 88 -9.53 -1.34 2.13
CA THR A 88 -9.27 -1.65 0.72
C THR A 88 -7.80 -1.41 0.46
N THR A 89 -7.15 -2.34 -0.22
CA THR A 89 -5.74 -2.19 -0.59
C THR A 89 -5.61 -1.70 -2.01
N LEU A 90 -4.64 -0.81 -2.24
CA LEU A 90 -4.33 -0.25 -3.55
C LEU A 90 -2.84 -0.44 -3.82
N SER A 91 -2.52 -1.14 -4.90
CA SER A 91 -1.15 -1.36 -5.35
C SER A 91 -0.99 -0.65 -6.70
N LYS A 92 -0.13 0.36 -6.77
CA LYS A 92 0.01 1.21 -7.95
C LYS A 92 1.46 1.33 -8.40
N PRO A 93 1.73 1.24 -9.71
CA PRO A 93 3.06 1.58 -10.24
C PRO A 93 3.24 3.09 -10.24
N GLY A 94 4.50 3.52 -10.14
CA GLY A 94 4.84 4.94 -10.12
C GLY A 94 5.18 5.44 -8.73
N ASN A 95 5.37 6.73 -8.59
CA ASN A 95 5.66 7.33 -7.30
C ASN A 95 4.37 7.63 -6.53
N ILE A 96 4.51 7.93 -5.23
CA ILE A 96 3.36 8.17 -4.36
C ILE A 96 2.52 9.37 -4.84
N GLU A 97 3.16 10.43 -5.31
CA GLU A 97 2.45 11.62 -5.79
C GLU A 97 1.55 11.30 -6.98
N ASP A 98 2.07 10.58 -7.97
CA ASP A 98 1.31 10.17 -9.14
C ASP A 98 0.18 9.22 -8.76
N SER A 99 0.44 8.29 -7.84
CA SER A 99 -0.54 7.32 -7.39
C SER A 99 -1.69 7.99 -6.64
N VAL A 100 -1.40 8.97 -5.79
CA VAL A 100 -2.41 9.73 -5.06
C VAL A 100 -3.26 10.55 -6.02
N ALA A 101 -2.63 11.19 -7.01
CA ALA A 101 -3.35 11.95 -8.03
C ALA A 101 -4.27 11.08 -8.89
N SER A 102 -3.91 9.80 -9.09
CA SER A 102 -4.70 8.85 -9.86
C SER A 102 -5.82 8.20 -9.06
N ALA A 103 -5.66 8.19 -7.77
CA ALA A 103 -6.62 7.54 -6.88
C ALA A 103 -7.80 8.44 -6.56
#